data_e161fe46b6943ab0b5d38342c55b6d86
#
_entry.id   e161fe46b6943ab0b5d38342c55b6d86
#
_cell.length_a   1.000
_cell.length_b   1.000
_cell.length_c   1.000
_cell.angle_alpha   90.00
_cell.angle_beta   90.00
_cell.angle_gamma   90.00
#
_symmetry.space_group_name_H-M   'P 1'
#
loop_
_entity.id
_entity.type
_entity.pdbx_description
1 polymer ?
#
loop_
_entity_poly.entity_id
_entity_poly.type
_entity_poly.pdbx_seq_one_letter_code
_entity_poly.pdbx_strand_id
1 'polypeptide(L)'
;NDIESISVLKDAAACAIYGARAAYGVILVTTKKGEEGKMRVNYQGNVGWSTPTVLPDMVDSYEFAQYWNAGCINAGSPRLYSEEKMGLLQQYIKDPSSVDPWFELPKNSNMNPAFENSELGVGNTNYFDLHYKDWAFKQNHNLSLSGGGKKAQYYISGGYYSEDGILRYADMDFSRYNFAANISSQITDWMKVKVNTKFMHSDEDTPFGDGGLSEGFYHSLARFRPTVAPIDPNGHFTELTMIPYLQSGTYTNTQRDRFSLTAGLDIQPVKNWFIFFDYTYKLMDLEYEALNVSPLIYGADGVSTSKGVRDELGVSPDGKFTRYYAHTRYQSINLYSNYLFTLGDKHNFTVMAGYQEENNDYS
;
A
#
# COMPACT_ATOMS: atom_id res chain seq x y z
N ASN A 1 -12.77 0.40 12.63
CA ASN A 1 -14.06 0.14 13.30
C ASN A 1 -14.01 0.31 14.83
N ASP A 2 -12.81 0.39 15.43
CA ASP A 2 -12.61 0.51 16.88
C ASP A 2 -12.63 1.95 17.39
N ILE A 3 -12.84 2.92 16.51
CA ILE A 3 -12.95 4.33 16.86
C ILE A 3 -14.37 4.63 17.30
N GLU A 4 -14.49 5.29 18.45
CA GLU A 4 -15.76 5.80 18.99
C GLU A 4 -15.98 7.26 18.56
N SER A 5 -14.93 8.10 18.70
CA SER A 5 -15.00 9.51 18.31
C SER A 5 -13.65 10.06 17.88
N ILE A 6 -13.70 11.13 17.09
CA ILE A 6 -12.55 11.94 16.72
C ILE A 6 -12.87 13.38 17.04
N SER A 7 -12.01 14.02 17.85
CA SER A 7 -12.13 15.44 18.22
C SER A 7 -10.90 16.20 17.74
N VAL A 8 -11.10 17.35 17.14
CA VAL A 8 -10.02 18.22 16.66
C VAL A 8 -9.97 19.45 17.53
N LEU A 9 -8.90 19.59 18.32
CA LEU A 9 -8.64 20.74 19.17
C LEU A 9 -7.80 21.74 18.36
N LYS A 10 -8.35 22.95 18.17
CA LYS A 10 -7.72 23.99 17.33
C LYS A 10 -7.32 25.23 18.12
N ASP A 11 -7.87 25.42 19.33
CA ASP A 11 -7.56 26.56 20.13
C ASP A 11 -6.41 26.33 21.12
N ALA A 12 -5.62 27.35 21.38
CA ALA A 12 -4.41 27.26 22.21
C ALA A 12 -4.69 26.80 23.65
N ALA A 13 -5.84 27.16 24.22
CA ALA A 13 -6.19 26.79 25.59
C ALA A 13 -6.44 25.27 25.70
N ALA A 14 -7.20 24.69 24.76
CA ALA A 14 -7.44 23.26 24.73
C ALA A 14 -6.17 22.46 24.40
N CYS A 15 -5.26 23.04 23.61
CA CYS A 15 -4.00 22.41 23.23
C CYS A 15 -2.91 22.50 24.32
N ALA A 16 -2.99 23.45 25.23
CA ALA A 16 -1.95 23.72 26.22
C ALA A 16 -1.60 22.50 27.11
N ILE A 17 -2.56 21.65 27.42
CA ILE A 17 -2.34 20.42 28.21
C ILE A 17 -1.47 19.37 27.50
N TYR A 18 -1.30 19.49 26.17
CA TYR A 18 -0.50 18.56 25.35
C TYR A 18 0.92 19.08 25.06
N GLY A 19 1.30 20.23 25.66
CA GLY A 19 2.64 20.80 25.59
C GLY A 19 3.02 21.35 24.21
N ALA A 20 4.31 21.51 23.95
CA ALA A 20 4.86 22.15 22.75
C ALA A 20 4.49 21.45 21.43
N ARG A 21 4.20 20.16 21.45
CA ARG A 21 3.78 19.39 20.25
C ARG A 21 2.39 19.80 19.74
N ALA A 22 1.59 20.44 20.55
CA ALA A 22 0.24 20.86 20.23
C ALA A 22 0.15 22.23 19.54
N ALA A 23 1.28 22.84 19.18
CA ALA A 23 1.33 24.18 18.58
C ALA A 23 0.49 24.32 17.29
N TYR A 24 0.29 23.23 16.56
CA TYR A 24 -0.50 23.19 15.31
C TYR A 24 -1.89 22.53 15.49
N GLY A 25 -2.30 22.28 16.73
CA GLY A 25 -3.54 21.58 17.05
C GLY A 25 -3.35 20.13 17.47
N VAL A 26 -4.44 19.52 17.96
CA VAL A 26 -4.45 18.12 18.42
C VAL A 26 -5.63 17.38 17.81
N ILE A 27 -5.39 16.20 17.29
CA ILE A 27 -6.44 15.25 16.90
C ILE A 27 -6.54 14.19 18.00
N LEU A 28 -7.64 14.21 18.74
CA LEU A 28 -7.92 13.24 19.79
C LEU A 28 -8.78 12.12 19.23
N VAL A 29 -8.25 10.90 19.21
CA VAL A 29 -8.97 9.70 18.78
C VAL A 29 -9.34 8.88 20.00
N THR A 30 -10.64 8.75 20.25
CA THR A 30 -11.16 7.88 21.32
C THR A 30 -11.56 6.54 20.73
N THR A 31 -11.07 5.45 21.33
CA THR A 31 -11.44 4.10 20.94
C THR A 31 -12.60 3.58 21.77
N LYS A 32 -13.39 2.67 21.19
CA LYS A 32 -14.52 2.02 21.85
C LYS A 32 -14.07 1.33 23.13
N LYS A 33 -14.90 1.44 24.15
CA LYS A 33 -14.70 0.83 25.48
C LYS A 33 -15.83 -0.15 25.76
N GLY A 34 -15.61 -1.02 26.73
CA GLY A 34 -16.68 -1.84 27.28
C GLY A 34 -17.73 -0.97 28.02
N GLU A 35 -18.96 -1.40 27.97
CA GLU A 35 -20.08 -0.80 28.68
C GLU A 35 -20.72 -1.80 29.64
N GLU A 36 -21.39 -1.29 30.68
CA GLU A 36 -22.21 -2.14 31.55
C GLU A 36 -23.37 -2.73 30.74
N GLY A 37 -23.53 -4.05 30.81
CA GLY A 37 -24.62 -4.72 30.13
C GLY A 37 -24.26 -6.14 29.71
N LYS A 38 -25.23 -6.77 29.04
CA LYS A 38 -25.03 -8.10 28.46
C LYS A 38 -23.98 -8.03 27.34
N MET A 39 -23.28 -9.14 27.17
CA MET A 39 -22.35 -9.30 26.05
C MET A 39 -23.04 -9.02 24.71
N ARG A 40 -22.42 -8.14 23.92
CA ARG A 40 -22.83 -7.83 22.54
C ARG A 40 -21.74 -8.32 21.61
N VAL A 41 -22.15 -9.02 20.57
CA VAL A 41 -21.28 -9.47 19.46
C VAL A 41 -21.67 -8.65 18.24
N ASN A 42 -20.68 -8.03 17.61
CA ASN A 42 -20.91 -7.31 16.36
C ASN A 42 -19.91 -7.81 15.31
N TYR A 43 -20.44 -8.20 14.16
CA TYR A 43 -19.67 -8.56 12.98
C TYR A 43 -20.00 -7.61 11.84
N GLN A 44 -18.97 -7.12 11.16
CA GLN A 44 -19.08 -6.33 9.95
C GLN A 44 -18.15 -6.91 8.89
N GLY A 45 -18.71 -7.32 7.77
CA GLY A 45 -17.99 -7.82 6.60
C GLY A 45 -18.27 -6.94 5.39
N ASN A 46 -17.22 -6.64 4.62
CA ASN A 46 -17.31 -5.99 3.32
C ASN A 46 -16.47 -6.77 2.33
N VAL A 47 -17.02 -7.02 1.17
CA VAL A 47 -16.31 -7.54 0.00
C VAL A 47 -16.50 -6.57 -1.15
N GLY A 48 -15.53 -6.46 -2.00
CA GLY A 48 -15.59 -5.54 -3.12
C GLY A 48 -14.55 -5.87 -4.19
N TRP A 49 -14.62 -5.14 -5.27
CA TRP A 49 -13.68 -5.21 -6.37
C TRP A 49 -13.19 -3.81 -6.68
N SER A 50 -11.89 -3.68 -6.82
CA SER A 50 -11.24 -2.46 -7.26
C SER A 50 -11.02 -2.53 -8.77
N THR A 51 -11.17 -1.41 -9.45
CA THR A 51 -10.83 -1.25 -10.87
C THR A 51 -9.94 -0.01 -11.01
N PRO A 52 -9.04 0.03 -11.98
CA PRO A 52 -8.31 1.26 -12.27
C PRO A 52 -9.28 2.41 -12.50
N THR A 53 -9.09 3.52 -11.81
CA THR A 53 -10.02 4.66 -11.89
C THR A 53 -9.91 5.35 -13.23
N VAL A 54 -8.68 5.48 -13.76
CA VAL A 54 -8.37 6.07 -15.07
C VAL A 54 -7.15 5.35 -15.62
N LEU A 55 -7.30 4.77 -16.79
CA LEU A 55 -6.19 4.35 -17.65
C LEU A 55 -6.12 5.31 -18.85
N PRO A 56 -4.93 5.55 -19.42
CA PRO A 56 -4.81 6.33 -20.64
C PRO A 56 -5.60 5.69 -21.79
N ASP A 57 -6.28 6.52 -22.54
CA ASP A 57 -6.90 6.11 -23.80
C ASP A 57 -5.82 6.11 -24.88
N MET A 58 -5.39 4.92 -25.27
CA MET A 58 -4.29 4.74 -26.22
C MET A 58 -4.83 4.65 -27.64
N VAL A 59 -4.17 5.34 -28.57
CA VAL A 59 -4.47 5.25 -30.01
C VAL A 59 -4.16 3.84 -30.52
N ASP A 60 -4.89 3.39 -31.54
CA ASP A 60 -4.59 2.13 -32.20
C ASP A 60 -3.30 2.20 -33.05
N SER A 61 -2.84 1.06 -33.52
CA SER A 61 -1.56 0.97 -34.25
C SER A 61 -1.59 1.71 -35.59
N TYR A 62 -2.73 1.78 -36.27
CA TYR A 62 -2.85 2.50 -37.52
C TYR A 62 -2.80 4.02 -37.32
N GLU A 63 -3.54 4.52 -36.36
CA GLU A 63 -3.55 5.94 -35.97
C GLU A 63 -2.16 6.37 -35.49
N PHE A 64 -1.53 5.56 -34.63
CA PHE A 64 -0.14 5.78 -34.21
C PHE A 64 0.82 5.89 -35.39
N ALA A 65 0.75 4.96 -36.35
CA ALA A 65 1.61 4.96 -37.53
C ALA A 65 1.36 6.18 -38.43
N GLN A 66 0.12 6.66 -38.56
CA GLN A 66 -0.20 7.88 -39.27
C GLN A 66 0.49 9.11 -38.63
N TYR A 67 0.37 9.26 -37.29
CA TYR A 67 1.03 10.37 -36.59
C TYR A 67 2.55 10.30 -36.72
N TRP A 68 3.12 9.10 -36.60
CA TRP A 68 4.56 8.92 -36.76
C TRP A 68 5.05 9.29 -38.14
N ASN A 69 4.36 8.82 -39.18
CA ASN A 69 4.66 9.17 -40.57
C ASN A 69 4.55 10.69 -40.83
N ALA A 70 3.54 11.32 -40.26
CA ALA A 70 3.39 12.79 -40.37
C ALA A 70 4.58 13.52 -39.71
N GLY A 71 5.02 13.04 -38.55
CA GLY A 71 6.22 13.54 -37.87
C GLY A 71 7.48 13.41 -38.71
N CYS A 72 7.71 12.22 -39.32
CA CYS A 72 8.83 11.99 -40.24
C CYS A 72 8.82 12.95 -41.43
N ILE A 73 7.67 13.12 -42.08
CA ILE A 73 7.53 14.04 -43.23
C ILE A 73 7.84 15.46 -42.80
N ASN A 74 7.30 15.94 -41.68
CA ASN A 74 7.55 17.28 -41.18
C ASN A 74 9.01 17.53 -40.81
N ALA A 75 9.74 16.46 -40.43
CA ALA A 75 11.18 16.50 -40.15
C ALA A 75 12.06 16.34 -41.40
N GLY A 76 11.46 16.24 -42.61
CA GLY A 76 12.19 16.00 -43.84
C GLY A 76 12.76 14.60 -43.99
N SER A 77 12.26 13.63 -43.21
CA SER A 77 12.67 12.24 -43.23
C SER A 77 11.69 11.37 -44.04
N PRO A 78 12.13 10.20 -44.54
CA PRO A 78 11.22 9.22 -45.14
C PRO A 78 10.15 8.77 -44.16
N ARG A 79 9.01 8.31 -44.66
CA ARG A 79 7.98 7.65 -43.83
C ARG A 79 8.57 6.38 -43.20
N LEU A 80 8.25 6.16 -41.94
CA LEU A 80 8.66 4.98 -41.21
C LEU A 80 7.80 3.77 -41.62
N TYR A 81 6.50 3.97 -41.69
CA TYR A 81 5.54 2.94 -42.08
C TYR A 81 5.18 3.11 -43.57
N SER A 82 5.51 2.11 -44.39
CA SER A 82 5.18 2.08 -45.81
C SER A 82 3.66 2.00 -46.04
N GLU A 83 3.18 2.32 -47.23
CA GLU A 83 1.75 2.17 -47.59
C GLU A 83 1.28 0.71 -47.46
N GLU A 84 2.13 -0.27 -47.82
CA GLU A 84 1.85 -1.68 -47.63
C GLU A 84 1.66 -2.00 -46.16
N LYS A 85 2.57 -1.56 -45.28
CA LYS A 85 2.49 -1.76 -43.84
C LYS A 85 1.26 -1.09 -43.24
N MET A 86 0.91 0.12 -43.68
CA MET A 86 -0.32 0.79 -43.29
C MET A 86 -1.58 -0.03 -43.63
N GLY A 87 -1.59 -0.70 -44.79
CA GLY A 87 -2.65 -1.61 -45.19
C GLY A 87 -2.74 -2.85 -44.27
N LEU A 88 -1.60 -3.43 -43.92
CA LEU A 88 -1.53 -4.59 -43.01
C LEU A 88 -1.97 -4.24 -41.59
N LEU A 89 -1.64 -3.06 -41.08
CA LEU A 89 -2.13 -2.60 -39.78
C LEU A 89 -3.65 -2.49 -39.76
N GLN A 90 -4.26 -1.93 -40.79
CA GLN A 90 -5.73 -1.88 -40.89
C GLN A 90 -6.37 -3.27 -40.97
N GLN A 91 -5.72 -4.18 -41.72
CA GLN A 91 -6.18 -5.56 -41.83
C GLN A 91 -6.10 -6.28 -40.49
N TYR A 92 -4.98 -6.15 -39.77
CA TYR A 92 -4.77 -6.73 -38.46
C TYR A 92 -5.79 -6.22 -37.41
N ILE A 93 -6.08 -4.90 -37.41
CA ILE A 93 -7.07 -4.32 -36.51
C ILE A 93 -8.46 -4.92 -36.74
N LYS A 94 -8.83 -5.19 -38.00
CA LYS A 94 -10.10 -5.79 -38.35
C LYS A 94 -10.19 -7.28 -38.00
N ASP A 95 -9.12 -8.01 -38.28
CA ASP A 95 -9.00 -9.45 -38.03
C ASP A 95 -7.54 -9.80 -37.73
N PRO A 96 -7.16 -9.91 -36.46
CA PRO A 96 -5.79 -10.26 -36.06
C PRO A 96 -5.30 -11.62 -36.58
N SER A 97 -6.21 -12.51 -36.95
CA SER A 97 -5.85 -13.82 -37.49
C SER A 97 -5.45 -13.80 -38.98
N SER A 98 -5.73 -12.70 -39.67
CA SER A 98 -5.54 -12.58 -41.11
C SER A 98 -4.12 -12.18 -41.54
N VAL A 99 -3.30 -11.73 -40.58
CA VAL A 99 -1.94 -11.21 -40.82
C VAL A 99 -1.01 -11.77 -39.75
N ASP A 100 0.16 -12.27 -40.17
CA ASP A 100 1.25 -12.55 -39.23
C ASP A 100 1.83 -11.24 -38.70
N PRO A 101 1.71 -10.92 -37.40
CA PRO A 101 2.22 -9.65 -36.86
C PRO A 101 3.76 -9.53 -36.93
N TRP A 102 4.46 -10.62 -37.28
CA TRP A 102 5.92 -10.72 -37.32
C TRP A 102 6.48 -10.99 -38.71
N PHE A 103 5.72 -10.84 -39.76
CA PHE A 103 6.07 -11.28 -41.12
C PHE A 103 7.39 -10.69 -41.67
N GLU A 104 7.83 -9.52 -41.19
CA GLU A 104 9.09 -8.89 -41.61
C GLU A 104 10.27 -9.16 -40.66
N LEU A 105 10.09 -9.95 -39.60
CA LEU A 105 11.20 -10.27 -38.70
C LEU A 105 12.24 -11.13 -39.42
N PRO A 106 13.49 -10.65 -39.60
CA PRO A 106 14.55 -11.50 -40.10
C PRO A 106 14.77 -12.68 -39.15
N LYS A 107 14.73 -13.89 -39.64
CA LYS A 107 14.87 -15.14 -38.84
C LYS A 107 16.10 -15.20 -37.94
N ASN A 108 17.06 -14.29 -38.08
CA ASN A 108 18.31 -14.24 -37.33
C ASN A 108 18.51 -12.86 -36.63
N SER A 109 17.51 -12.04 -36.54
CA SER A 109 17.67 -10.78 -35.80
C SER A 109 17.53 -11.04 -34.31
N ASN A 110 18.56 -10.70 -33.54
CA ASN A 110 18.37 -10.39 -32.15
C ASN A 110 17.34 -9.24 -32.10
N MET A 111 16.12 -9.55 -31.69
CA MET A 111 15.18 -8.48 -31.36
C MET A 111 15.84 -7.64 -30.27
N ASN A 112 16.48 -6.54 -30.69
CA ASN A 112 16.76 -5.50 -29.73
C ASN A 112 15.47 -4.66 -29.64
N PRO A 113 14.69 -4.88 -28.59
CA PRO A 113 13.31 -4.44 -28.53
C PRO A 113 13.19 -2.95 -28.32
N ALA A 114 14.29 -2.30 -27.95
CA ALA A 114 14.17 -1.00 -27.36
C ALA A 114 13.66 0.07 -28.31
N PHE A 115 14.13 0.14 -29.54
CA PHE A 115 13.71 1.22 -30.43
C PHE A 115 13.95 0.93 -31.93
N GLU A 116 14.90 0.05 -32.27
CA GLU A 116 15.34 -0.10 -33.66
C GLU A 116 14.50 -1.06 -34.51
N ASN A 117 13.79 -2.01 -33.87
CA ASN A 117 12.98 -3.01 -34.58
C ASN A 117 11.46 -2.90 -34.31
N SER A 118 11.02 -1.91 -33.56
CA SER A 118 9.59 -1.64 -33.31
C SER A 118 8.82 -1.24 -34.57
N GLU A 119 9.55 -0.98 -35.65
CA GLU A 119 9.02 -0.68 -36.97
C GLU A 119 8.55 -1.93 -37.71
N LEU A 120 8.96 -3.11 -37.28
CA LEU A 120 8.78 -4.37 -38.02
C LEU A 120 7.43 -5.04 -37.70
N GLY A 121 6.75 -4.65 -36.63
CA GLY A 121 5.49 -5.28 -36.24
C GLY A 121 4.26 -4.66 -36.91
N VAL A 122 3.23 -5.47 -37.09
CA VAL A 122 1.87 -5.04 -37.48
C VAL A 122 0.81 -5.42 -36.43
N GLY A 123 1.21 -5.48 -35.17
CA GLY A 123 0.30 -5.73 -34.06
C GLY A 123 -0.63 -4.53 -33.77
N ASN A 124 -1.50 -4.72 -32.80
CA ASN A 124 -2.34 -3.65 -32.25
C ASN A 124 -2.51 -3.87 -30.74
N THR A 125 -1.51 -3.48 -29.97
CA THR A 125 -1.41 -3.77 -28.55
C THR A 125 -1.71 -2.53 -27.70
N ASN A 126 -2.76 -2.60 -26.88
CA ASN A 126 -2.95 -1.67 -25.77
C ASN A 126 -2.21 -2.22 -24.54
N TYR A 127 -1.10 -1.62 -24.18
CA TYR A 127 -0.26 -2.12 -23.09
C TYR A 127 -0.89 -1.92 -21.70
N PHE A 128 -1.79 -0.98 -21.54
CA PHE A 128 -2.51 -0.82 -20.28
C PHE A 128 -3.53 -1.95 -20.09
N ASP A 129 -4.34 -2.26 -21.10
CA ASP A 129 -5.30 -3.38 -21.05
C ASP A 129 -4.59 -4.73 -20.88
N LEU A 130 -3.39 -4.86 -21.45
CA LEU A 130 -2.57 -6.06 -21.32
C LEU A 130 -2.12 -6.28 -19.88
N HIS A 131 -1.74 -5.21 -19.16
CA HIS A 131 -1.11 -5.31 -17.84
C HIS A 131 -2.08 -5.14 -16.67
N TYR A 132 -3.18 -4.44 -16.84
CA TYR A 132 -4.13 -4.20 -15.76
C TYR A 132 -5.29 -5.19 -15.79
N LYS A 133 -5.66 -5.67 -14.61
CA LYS A 133 -6.90 -6.43 -14.40
C LYS A 133 -8.09 -5.48 -14.47
N ASP A 134 -9.22 -5.97 -15.01
CA ASP A 134 -10.48 -5.23 -14.93
C ASP A 134 -10.97 -5.10 -13.49
N TRP A 135 -10.69 -6.14 -12.68
CA TRP A 135 -11.13 -6.26 -11.29
C TRP A 135 -10.06 -6.90 -10.42
N ALA A 136 -9.81 -6.32 -9.26
CA ALA A 136 -9.01 -6.88 -8.18
C ALA A 136 -9.88 -7.05 -6.94
N PHE A 137 -9.84 -8.22 -6.32
CA PHE A 137 -10.69 -8.54 -5.17
C PHE A 137 -10.15 -7.90 -3.89
N LYS A 138 -11.06 -7.44 -3.03
CA LYS A 138 -10.74 -6.99 -1.68
C LYS A 138 -11.81 -7.38 -0.68
N GLN A 139 -11.38 -7.61 0.54
CA GLN A 139 -12.27 -7.95 1.65
C GLN A 139 -11.82 -7.32 2.96
N ASN A 140 -12.80 -7.06 3.83
CA ASN A 140 -12.57 -6.53 5.16
C ASN A 140 -13.59 -7.14 6.12
N HIS A 141 -13.11 -7.83 7.15
CA HIS A 141 -13.91 -8.49 8.16
C HIS A 141 -13.52 -7.98 9.54
N ASN A 142 -14.51 -7.61 10.34
CA ASN A 142 -14.29 -7.14 11.70
C ASN A 142 -15.30 -7.80 12.63
N LEU A 143 -14.80 -8.39 13.69
CA LEU A 143 -15.58 -8.97 14.76
C LEU A 143 -15.28 -8.22 16.06
N SER A 144 -16.29 -7.84 16.82
CA SER A 144 -16.08 -7.25 18.14
C SER A 144 -17.04 -7.81 19.17
N LEU A 145 -16.53 -7.88 20.40
CA LEU A 145 -17.23 -8.32 21.59
C LEU A 145 -17.14 -7.21 22.63
N SER A 146 -18.26 -6.79 23.18
CA SER A 146 -18.29 -5.82 24.26
C SER A 146 -19.29 -6.19 25.33
N GLY A 147 -19.02 -5.79 26.56
CA GLY A 147 -19.92 -6.06 27.68
C GLY A 147 -19.24 -5.80 29.02
N GLY A 148 -19.92 -6.19 30.09
CA GLY A 148 -19.39 -6.09 31.43
C GLY A 148 -20.45 -5.81 32.48
N GLY A 149 -20.00 -5.77 33.73
CA GLY A 149 -20.78 -5.38 34.87
C GLY A 149 -20.27 -4.07 35.49
N LYS A 150 -20.80 -3.74 36.65
CA LYS A 150 -20.38 -2.53 37.40
C LYS A 150 -18.89 -2.52 37.75
N LYS A 151 -18.32 -3.71 38.00
CA LYS A 151 -16.91 -3.84 38.40
C LYS A 151 -15.92 -4.02 37.26
N ALA A 152 -16.32 -4.62 36.16
CA ALA A 152 -15.42 -4.88 35.05
C ALA A 152 -16.15 -4.74 33.72
N GLN A 153 -15.49 -4.10 32.76
CA GLN A 153 -16.00 -3.86 31.42
C GLN A 153 -14.91 -4.20 30.41
N TYR A 154 -15.31 -4.72 29.25
CA TYR A 154 -14.39 -5.12 28.22
C TYR A 154 -14.93 -4.80 26.82
N TYR A 155 -14.00 -4.47 25.95
CA TYR A 155 -14.18 -4.41 24.48
C TYR A 155 -13.01 -5.15 23.85
N ILE A 156 -13.31 -6.14 23.01
CA ILE A 156 -12.31 -6.95 22.30
C ILE A 156 -12.70 -6.97 20.85
N SER A 157 -11.76 -6.72 19.94
CA SER A 157 -12.00 -6.78 18.50
C SER A 157 -10.88 -7.47 17.75
N GLY A 158 -11.24 -8.09 16.62
CA GLY A 158 -10.32 -8.65 15.65
C GLY A 158 -10.75 -8.26 14.25
N GLY A 159 -9.80 -7.98 13.38
CA GLY A 159 -10.05 -7.60 12.00
C GLY A 159 -9.08 -8.26 11.04
N TYR A 160 -9.57 -8.54 9.85
CA TYR A 160 -8.81 -9.01 8.70
C TYR A 160 -9.14 -8.14 7.50
N TYR A 161 -8.12 -7.71 6.79
CA TYR A 161 -8.22 -7.01 5.52
C TYR A 161 -7.29 -7.68 4.51
N SER A 162 -7.75 -7.83 3.28
CA SER A 162 -6.92 -8.27 2.17
C SER A 162 -7.36 -7.57 0.88
N GLU A 163 -6.39 -7.28 0.04
CA GLU A 163 -6.57 -6.64 -1.26
C GLU A 163 -5.58 -7.21 -2.25
N ASP A 164 -6.10 -7.75 -3.36
CA ASP A 164 -5.29 -8.19 -4.49
C ASP A 164 -4.82 -7.00 -5.31
N GLY A 165 -3.63 -7.10 -5.89
CA GLY A 165 -3.12 -6.10 -6.81
C GLY A 165 -3.82 -6.08 -8.15
N ILE A 166 -3.80 -4.93 -8.80
CA ILE A 166 -4.48 -4.66 -10.08
C ILE A 166 -3.65 -5.05 -11.31
N LEU A 167 -2.39 -5.49 -11.14
CA LEU A 167 -1.56 -5.93 -12.25
C LEU A 167 -1.82 -7.40 -12.59
N ARG A 168 -1.88 -7.70 -13.89
CA ARG A 168 -1.79 -9.08 -14.42
C ARG A 168 -0.33 -9.51 -14.39
N TYR A 169 -0.07 -10.78 -14.38
CA TYR A 169 1.27 -11.37 -14.48
C TYR A 169 2.23 -11.04 -13.33
N ALA A 170 1.71 -10.51 -12.22
CA ALA A 170 2.49 -10.13 -11.07
C ALA A 170 1.82 -10.61 -9.78
N ASP A 171 2.64 -11.11 -8.86
CA ASP A 171 2.22 -11.32 -7.49
C ASP A 171 2.27 -9.96 -6.77
N MET A 172 1.10 -9.47 -6.41
CA MET A 172 0.93 -8.19 -5.76
C MET A 172 -0.30 -8.27 -4.88
N ASP A 173 -0.10 -8.24 -3.58
CA ASP A 173 -1.18 -8.30 -2.61
C ASP A 173 -0.83 -7.58 -1.33
N PHE A 174 -1.86 -7.27 -0.58
CA PHE A 174 -1.75 -6.68 0.74
C PHE A 174 -2.69 -7.42 1.69
N SER A 175 -2.18 -7.82 2.85
CA SER A 175 -2.99 -8.34 3.93
C SER A 175 -2.70 -7.66 5.26
N ARG A 176 -3.71 -7.60 6.12
CA ARG A 176 -3.57 -7.02 7.46
C ARG A 176 -4.49 -7.69 8.46
N TYR A 177 -3.89 -8.11 9.56
CA TYR A 177 -4.57 -8.59 10.76
C TYR A 177 -4.48 -7.55 11.85
N ASN A 178 -5.53 -7.31 12.57
CA ASN A 178 -5.52 -6.44 13.74
C ASN A 178 -6.32 -7.04 14.89
N PHE A 179 -5.82 -6.82 16.09
CA PHE A 179 -6.47 -7.19 17.33
C PHE A 179 -6.42 -6.01 18.29
N ALA A 180 -7.51 -5.77 19.03
CA ALA A 180 -7.54 -4.79 20.11
C ALA A 180 -8.33 -5.31 21.30
N ALA A 181 -7.88 -5.00 22.50
CA ALA A 181 -8.62 -5.27 23.71
C ALA A 181 -8.51 -4.09 24.68
N ASN A 182 -9.66 -3.60 25.14
CA ASN A 182 -9.80 -2.55 26.13
C ASN A 182 -10.55 -3.12 27.33
N ILE A 183 -9.85 -3.27 28.44
CA ILE A 183 -10.38 -3.85 29.66
C ILE A 183 -10.25 -2.83 30.78
N SER A 184 -11.28 -2.65 31.58
CA SER A 184 -11.22 -1.85 32.79
C SER A 184 -11.91 -2.54 33.94
N SER A 185 -11.34 -2.42 35.15
CA SER A 185 -11.86 -3.04 36.36
C SER A 185 -11.77 -2.11 37.53
N GLN A 186 -12.88 -1.94 38.26
CA GLN A 186 -12.93 -1.28 39.55
C GLN A 186 -12.47 -2.27 40.62
N ILE A 187 -11.22 -2.14 41.08
CA ILE A 187 -10.60 -3.08 42.03
C ILE A 187 -11.06 -2.76 43.44
N THR A 188 -11.13 -1.46 43.80
CA THR A 188 -11.68 -0.96 45.05
C THR A 188 -12.59 0.26 44.74
N ASP A 189 -13.29 0.79 45.70
CA ASP A 189 -14.15 1.96 45.50
C ASP A 189 -13.38 3.23 45.09
N TRP A 190 -12.06 3.23 45.35
CA TRP A 190 -11.18 4.39 45.08
C TRP A 190 -10.15 4.10 43.98
N MET A 191 -10.08 2.87 43.40
CA MET A 191 -9.06 2.51 42.39
C MET A 191 -9.65 1.70 41.24
N LYS A 192 -9.43 2.20 40.03
CA LYS A 192 -9.76 1.54 38.75
C LYS A 192 -8.49 1.24 37.95
N VAL A 193 -8.39 0.04 37.45
CA VAL A 193 -7.31 -0.41 36.54
C VAL A 193 -7.82 -0.45 35.12
N LYS A 194 -7.00 0.00 34.18
CA LYS A 194 -7.27 -0.02 32.72
C LYS A 194 -6.13 -0.73 32.00
N VAL A 195 -6.47 -1.56 31.05
CA VAL A 195 -5.50 -2.19 30.14
C VAL A 195 -6.01 -2.04 28.73
N ASN A 196 -5.21 -1.42 27.88
CA ASN A 196 -5.48 -1.31 26.46
C ASN A 196 -4.33 -1.98 25.71
N THR A 197 -4.64 -2.95 24.87
CA THR A 197 -3.65 -3.59 24.02
C THR A 197 -4.12 -3.55 22.56
N LYS A 198 -3.17 -3.38 21.66
CA LYS A 198 -3.39 -3.43 20.21
C LYS A 198 -2.25 -4.20 19.57
N PHE A 199 -2.59 -5.01 18.62
CA PHE A 199 -1.65 -5.67 17.73
C PHE A 199 -2.09 -5.48 16.29
N MET A 200 -1.14 -5.28 15.39
CA MET A 200 -1.35 -5.24 13.95
C MET A 200 -0.17 -5.93 13.27
N HIS A 201 -0.49 -6.83 12.37
CA HIS A 201 0.45 -7.41 11.41
C HIS A 201 -0.02 -7.04 10.01
N SER A 202 0.87 -6.56 9.16
CA SER A 202 0.59 -6.35 7.74
C SER A 202 1.70 -6.91 6.89
N ASP A 203 1.31 -7.49 5.76
CA ASP A 203 2.16 -8.09 4.75
C ASP A 203 1.81 -7.46 3.40
N GLU A 204 2.83 -6.99 2.67
CA GLU A 204 2.70 -6.28 1.40
C GLU A 204 3.70 -6.83 0.40
N ASP A 205 3.19 -7.45 -0.66
CA ASP A 205 3.98 -7.94 -1.77
C ASP A 205 3.85 -7.03 -2.99
N THR A 206 4.98 -6.72 -3.62
CA THR A 206 5.02 -5.97 -4.87
C THR A 206 5.99 -6.63 -5.85
N PRO A 207 5.71 -6.58 -7.17
CA PRO A 207 6.51 -7.27 -8.19
C PRO A 207 7.81 -6.54 -8.57
N PHE A 208 8.15 -5.48 -7.88
CA PHE A 208 9.31 -4.65 -8.20
C PHE A 208 10.26 -4.61 -7.00
N GLY A 209 11.56 -4.63 -7.28
CA GLY A 209 12.60 -4.49 -6.28
C GLY A 209 12.62 -3.11 -5.61
N ASP A 210 13.77 -2.73 -5.04
CA ASP A 210 13.97 -1.44 -4.36
C ASP A 210 13.42 -0.26 -5.18
N GLY A 211 12.20 0.20 -4.90
CA GLY A 211 11.58 1.32 -5.61
C GLY A 211 10.10 1.14 -5.98
N GLY A 212 9.55 -0.05 -5.83
CA GLY A 212 8.12 -0.30 -6.09
C GLY A 212 7.69 -0.13 -7.55
N LEU A 213 6.41 0.07 -7.78
CA LEU A 213 5.85 0.51 -9.07
C LEU A 213 6.44 1.88 -9.40
N SER A 214 7.59 1.88 -10.05
CA SER A 214 8.27 3.12 -10.40
C SER A 214 7.47 3.88 -11.45
N GLU A 215 7.60 5.19 -11.46
CA GLU A 215 7.16 6.03 -12.58
C GLU A 215 7.62 5.43 -13.92
N GLY A 216 8.75 4.71 -13.93
CA GLY A 216 9.31 4.01 -15.07
C GLY A 216 8.40 2.92 -15.66
N PHE A 217 7.69 2.13 -14.86
CA PHE A 217 6.78 1.11 -15.37
C PHE A 217 5.61 1.74 -16.15
N TYR A 218 4.89 2.67 -15.52
CA TYR A 218 3.78 3.38 -16.15
C TYR A 218 4.21 4.16 -17.38
N HIS A 219 5.33 4.87 -17.28
CA HIS A 219 5.93 5.60 -18.38
C HIS A 219 6.32 4.68 -19.56
N SER A 220 6.84 3.49 -19.27
CA SER A 220 7.19 2.51 -20.31
C SER A 220 5.95 2.02 -21.04
N LEU A 221 4.86 1.68 -20.32
CA LEU A 221 3.60 1.27 -20.94
C LEU A 221 3.03 2.37 -21.88
N ALA A 222 3.14 3.64 -21.48
CA ALA A 222 2.67 4.78 -22.27
C ALA A 222 3.53 5.06 -23.52
N ARG A 223 4.78 4.60 -23.55
CA ARG A 223 5.73 4.83 -24.66
C ARG A 223 5.86 3.67 -25.62
N PHE A 224 5.44 2.49 -25.25
CA PHE A 224 5.53 1.34 -26.13
C PHE A 224 4.65 1.53 -27.36
N ARG A 225 5.17 1.08 -28.49
CA ARG A 225 4.50 1.26 -29.79
C ARG A 225 3.41 0.18 -29.95
N PRO A 226 2.17 0.56 -30.21
CA PRO A 226 1.07 -0.41 -30.35
C PRO A 226 1.24 -1.35 -31.55
N THR A 227 2.12 -1.01 -32.50
CA THR A 227 2.42 -1.86 -33.66
C THR A 227 3.16 -3.15 -33.35
N VAL A 228 3.67 -3.32 -32.11
CA VAL A 228 4.39 -4.51 -31.70
C VAL A 228 3.42 -5.50 -31.05
N ALA A 229 3.40 -6.74 -31.54
CA ALA A 229 2.62 -7.80 -30.91
C ALA A 229 3.25 -8.22 -29.56
N PRO A 230 2.43 -8.58 -28.54
CA PRO A 230 2.94 -8.87 -27.21
C PRO A 230 3.68 -10.21 -27.12
N ILE A 231 3.41 -11.14 -28.03
CA ILE A 231 3.97 -12.49 -28.04
C ILE A 231 4.78 -12.66 -29.33
N ASP A 232 5.99 -13.22 -29.19
CA ASP A 232 6.87 -13.53 -30.31
C ASP A 232 6.40 -14.77 -31.11
N PRO A 233 6.99 -15.08 -32.29
CA PRO A 233 6.62 -16.26 -33.07
C PRO A 233 6.84 -17.60 -32.36
N ASN A 234 7.61 -17.63 -31.27
CA ASN A 234 7.91 -18.84 -30.49
C ASN A 234 6.98 -18.98 -29.25
N GLY A 235 6.04 -18.04 -29.04
CA GLY A 235 5.08 -18.08 -27.96
C GLY A 235 5.54 -17.42 -26.66
N HIS A 236 6.65 -16.66 -26.67
CA HIS A 236 7.15 -15.95 -25.49
C HIS A 236 6.69 -14.48 -25.49
N PHE A 237 6.46 -13.94 -24.32
CA PHE A 237 6.25 -12.51 -24.20
C PHE A 237 7.51 -11.74 -24.58
N THR A 238 7.33 -10.72 -25.40
CA THR A 238 8.44 -9.85 -25.81
C THR A 238 8.89 -8.95 -24.65
N GLU A 239 10.15 -8.53 -24.69
CA GLU A 239 10.71 -7.58 -23.71
C GLU A 239 9.89 -6.30 -23.63
N LEU A 240 9.30 -5.83 -24.73
CA LEU A 240 8.48 -4.62 -24.77
C LEU A 240 7.19 -4.72 -23.94
N THR A 241 6.75 -5.91 -23.57
CA THR A 241 5.55 -6.06 -22.76
C THR A 241 5.77 -5.84 -21.27
N MET A 242 6.99 -5.73 -20.78
CA MET A 242 7.35 -5.74 -19.36
C MET A 242 6.94 -7.03 -18.61
N ILE A 243 6.22 -7.95 -19.26
CA ILE A 243 5.74 -9.19 -18.62
C ILE A 243 6.90 -10.09 -18.19
N PRO A 244 7.98 -10.25 -18.99
CA PRO A 244 9.14 -11.02 -18.54
C PRO A 244 9.75 -10.52 -17.24
N TYR A 245 9.68 -9.22 -16.98
CA TYR A 245 10.13 -8.61 -15.73
C TYR A 245 9.20 -8.95 -14.58
N LEU A 246 7.89 -8.85 -14.77
CA LEU A 246 6.88 -9.20 -13.78
C LEU A 246 6.92 -10.68 -13.40
N GLN A 247 7.31 -11.55 -14.35
CA GLN A 247 7.41 -13.00 -14.17
C GLN A 247 8.81 -13.48 -13.79
N SER A 248 9.79 -12.60 -13.66
CA SER A 248 11.19 -12.96 -13.37
C SER A 248 11.39 -13.58 -11.98
N GLY A 249 10.45 -13.43 -11.09
CA GLY A 249 10.60 -13.73 -9.65
C GLY A 249 11.18 -12.56 -8.85
N THR A 250 11.30 -11.37 -9.45
CA THR A 250 11.60 -10.13 -8.73
C THR A 250 10.43 -9.79 -7.82
N TYR A 251 10.72 -9.50 -6.56
CA TYR A 251 9.71 -9.10 -5.60
C TYR A 251 10.28 -8.16 -4.54
N THR A 252 9.39 -7.44 -3.90
CA THR A 252 9.60 -6.79 -2.61
C THR A 252 8.50 -7.22 -1.67
N ASN A 253 8.88 -7.77 -0.51
CA ASN A 253 7.98 -8.07 0.58
C ASN A 253 8.26 -7.13 1.76
N THR A 254 7.22 -6.56 2.32
CA THR A 254 7.33 -5.67 3.49
C THR A 254 6.36 -6.11 4.58
N GLN A 255 6.89 -6.64 5.66
CA GLN A 255 6.12 -7.00 6.84
C GLN A 255 6.26 -5.96 7.94
N ARG A 256 5.14 -5.61 8.57
CA ARG A 256 5.13 -4.64 9.67
C ARG A 256 4.31 -5.20 10.82
N ASP A 257 4.98 -5.36 11.95
CA ASP A 257 4.35 -5.69 13.22
C ASP A 257 4.28 -4.47 14.13
N ARG A 258 3.12 -4.24 14.71
CA ARG A 258 2.93 -3.17 15.69
C ARG A 258 2.20 -3.72 16.90
N PHE A 259 2.84 -3.62 18.03
CA PHE A 259 2.25 -3.95 19.34
C PHE A 259 2.19 -2.69 20.19
N SER A 260 1.10 -2.53 20.91
CA SER A 260 0.94 -1.44 21.89
C SER A 260 0.21 -1.97 23.11
N LEU A 261 0.75 -1.68 24.28
CA LEU A 261 0.15 -1.94 25.59
C LEU A 261 0.14 -0.66 26.38
N THR A 262 -1.04 -0.25 26.89
CA THR A 262 -1.17 0.82 27.87
C THR A 262 -1.81 0.26 29.14
N ALA A 263 -1.10 0.34 30.26
CA ALA A 263 -1.62 0.03 31.57
C ALA A 263 -1.91 1.33 32.34
N GLY A 264 -3.11 1.50 32.83
CA GLY A 264 -3.56 2.73 33.49
C GLY A 264 -4.18 2.48 34.87
N LEU A 265 -4.01 3.45 35.74
CA LEU A 265 -4.62 3.53 37.07
C LEU A 265 -5.34 4.82 37.22
N ASP A 266 -6.63 4.77 37.58
CA ASP A 266 -7.41 5.91 38.02
C ASP A 266 -7.64 5.76 39.53
N ILE A 267 -7.17 6.70 40.30
CA ILE A 267 -7.17 6.65 41.76
C ILE A 267 -7.91 7.88 42.33
N GLN A 268 -8.87 7.67 43.24
CA GLN A 268 -9.59 8.71 43.94
C GLN A 268 -9.40 8.50 45.45
N PRO A 269 -8.28 8.95 46.06
CA PRO A 269 -7.95 8.66 47.44
C PRO A 269 -8.97 9.28 48.43
N VAL A 270 -9.45 10.47 48.07
CA VAL A 270 -10.48 11.18 48.81
C VAL A 270 -11.41 11.92 47.85
N LYS A 271 -12.56 12.39 48.32
CA LYS A 271 -13.51 13.14 47.52
C LYS A 271 -12.84 14.34 46.81
N ASN A 272 -13.11 14.52 45.54
CA ASN A 272 -12.59 15.59 44.67
C ASN A 272 -11.07 15.56 44.36
N TRP A 273 -10.35 14.54 44.76
CA TRP A 273 -8.95 14.37 44.42
C TRP A 273 -8.78 13.14 43.50
N PHE A 274 -8.33 13.37 42.28
CA PHE A 274 -8.14 12.33 41.24
C PHE A 274 -6.69 12.28 40.83
N ILE A 275 -6.13 11.08 40.72
CA ILE A 275 -4.78 10.80 40.26
C ILE A 275 -4.89 9.80 39.12
N PHE A 276 -4.24 10.09 38.00
CA PHE A 276 -4.21 9.26 36.81
C PHE A 276 -2.77 8.92 36.48
N PHE A 277 -2.52 7.64 36.27
CA PHE A 277 -1.24 7.12 35.85
C PHE A 277 -1.46 6.23 34.64
N ASP A 278 -0.71 6.47 33.55
CA ASP A 278 -0.69 5.61 32.37
C ASP A 278 0.78 5.30 32.01
N TYR A 279 1.07 4.04 31.82
CA TYR A 279 2.32 3.55 31.23
C TYR A 279 2.01 2.95 29.87
N THR A 280 2.66 3.43 28.82
CA THR A 280 2.50 2.92 27.45
C THR A 280 3.82 2.33 26.96
N TYR A 281 3.73 1.12 26.41
CA TYR A 281 4.81 0.44 25.75
C TYR A 281 4.38 0.10 24.31
N LYS A 282 5.21 0.46 23.31
CA LYS A 282 4.97 0.12 21.91
C LYS A 282 6.21 -0.52 21.31
N LEU A 283 5.99 -1.54 20.49
CA LEU A 283 6.96 -2.14 19.60
C LEU A 283 6.48 -1.94 18.16
N MET A 284 7.41 -1.58 17.29
CA MET A 284 7.17 -1.54 15.85
C MET A 284 8.36 -2.22 15.19
N ASP A 285 8.07 -3.31 14.52
CA ASP A 285 9.04 -4.11 13.78
C ASP A 285 8.71 -3.99 12.29
N LEU A 286 9.74 -3.76 11.51
CA LEU A 286 9.70 -3.75 10.05
C LEU A 286 10.70 -4.76 9.54
N GLU A 287 10.22 -5.70 8.76
CA GLU A 287 11.02 -6.58 7.94
C GLU A 287 10.80 -6.22 6.47
N TYR A 288 11.88 -6.00 5.77
CA TYR A 288 11.87 -5.68 4.36
C TYR A 288 12.80 -6.65 3.62
N GLU A 289 12.25 -7.29 2.60
CA GLU A 289 13.00 -8.14 1.68
C GLU A 289 12.74 -7.68 0.25
N ALA A 290 13.81 -7.62 -0.53
CA ALA A 290 13.71 -7.39 -1.97
C ALA A 290 14.66 -8.33 -2.71
N LEU A 291 14.12 -9.02 -3.69
CA LEU A 291 14.88 -9.84 -4.62
C LEU A 291 14.73 -9.26 -6.03
N ASN A 292 15.83 -8.90 -6.65
CA ASN A 292 15.90 -8.49 -8.03
C ASN A 292 16.50 -9.62 -8.87
N VAL A 293 15.77 -10.09 -9.86
CA VAL A 293 16.19 -11.16 -10.77
C VAL A 293 16.15 -10.66 -12.19
N SER A 294 17.22 -10.90 -12.94
CA SER A 294 17.23 -10.60 -14.37
C SER A 294 16.25 -11.49 -15.12
N PRO A 295 15.30 -10.92 -15.88
CA PRO A 295 14.36 -11.71 -16.65
C PRO A 295 15.05 -12.50 -17.74
N LEU A 296 14.50 -13.65 -18.09
CA LEU A 296 14.82 -14.35 -19.33
C LEU A 296 14.05 -13.71 -20.49
N ILE A 297 14.78 -13.27 -21.49
CA ILE A 297 14.24 -12.66 -22.69
C ILE A 297 14.62 -13.54 -23.87
N TYR A 298 13.70 -13.73 -24.78
CA TYR A 298 13.89 -14.58 -25.94
C TYR A 298 14.06 -13.72 -27.19
N GLY A 299 15.04 -14.07 -28.00
CA GLY A 299 15.20 -13.55 -29.35
C GLY A 299 14.21 -14.17 -30.34
N ALA A 300 14.10 -13.59 -31.52
CA ALA A 300 13.27 -14.15 -32.62
C ALA A 300 13.69 -15.57 -33.05
N ASP A 301 14.92 -15.94 -32.75
CA ASP A 301 15.50 -17.29 -32.96
C ASP A 301 15.07 -18.30 -31.87
N GLY A 302 14.33 -17.88 -30.88
CA GLY A 302 13.90 -18.70 -29.74
C GLY A 302 15.00 -18.94 -28.69
N VAL A 303 16.17 -18.32 -28.85
CA VAL A 303 17.27 -18.45 -27.88
C VAL A 303 17.09 -17.45 -26.76
N SER A 304 17.06 -17.96 -25.54
CA SER A 304 16.97 -17.07 -24.34
C SER A 304 18.30 -16.38 -24.09
N THR A 305 18.22 -15.10 -23.79
CA THR A 305 19.35 -14.33 -23.27
C THR A 305 18.93 -13.72 -21.95
N SER A 306 19.78 -13.84 -20.90
CA SER A 306 19.61 -12.99 -19.74
C SER A 306 20.17 -11.63 -20.11
N LYS A 307 19.32 -10.67 -20.36
CA LYS A 307 19.76 -9.27 -20.47
C LYS A 307 19.67 -8.63 -19.11
N GLY A 308 20.77 -7.97 -18.78
CA GLY A 308 20.75 -7.02 -17.69
C GLY A 308 19.58 -6.07 -17.86
N VAL A 309 18.87 -5.88 -16.78
CA VAL A 309 17.69 -5.04 -16.70
C VAL A 309 18.04 -3.62 -17.10
N ARG A 310 17.13 -2.97 -17.78
CA ARG A 310 17.22 -1.51 -18.00
C ARG A 310 17.39 -0.82 -16.66
N ASP A 311 18.41 0.02 -16.54
CA ASP A 311 18.67 0.87 -15.36
C ASP A 311 17.44 1.67 -14.91
N GLU A 312 16.50 1.92 -15.82
CA GLU A 312 15.24 2.63 -15.57
C GLU A 312 14.30 1.93 -14.59
N LEU A 313 14.48 0.63 -14.34
CA LEU A 313 13.63 -0.15 -13.42
C LEU A 313 14.35 -0.53 -12.12
N GLY A 314 15.58 -0.06 -11.92
CA GLY A 314 16.34 -0.29 -10.69
C GLY A 314 16.78 -1.73 -10.45
N VAL A 315 16.77 -2.58 -11.49
CA VAL A 315 17.15 -3.98 -11.36
C VAL A 315 18.60 -4.19 -11.78
N SER A 316 19.40 -4.83 -10.93
CA SER A 316 20.80 -5.13 -11.21
C SER A 316 20.94 -6.33 -12.13
N PRO A 317 21.87 -6.33 -13.12
CA PRO A 317 22.12 -7.45 -14.02
C PRO A 317 22.49 -8.75 -13.29
N ASP A 318 23.07 -8.65 -12.12
CA ASP A 318 23.68 -9.78 -11.40
C ASP A 318 22.74 -10.41 -10.34
N GLY A 319 21.48 -9.97 -10.29
CA GLY A 319 20.59 -10.30 -9.19
C GLY A 319 21.03 -9.59 -7.89
N LYS A 320 20.09 -9.07 -7.12
CA LYS A 320 20.39 -8.45 -5.84
C LYS A 320 19.35 -8.89 -4.83
N PHE A 321 19.81 -9.38 -3.70
CA PHE A 321 18.95 -9.62 -2.54
C PHE A 321 19.27 -8.57 -1.47
N THR A 322 18.24 -7.88 -1.02
CA THR A 322 18.31 -6.90 0.06
C THR A 322 17.38 -7.36 1.16
N ARG A 323 17.86 -7.38 2.40
CA ARG A 323 17.04 -7.63 3.58
C ARG A 323 17.48 -6.70 4.68
N TYR A 324 16.54 -6.04 5.32
CA TYR A 324 16.81 -5.27 6.52
C TYR A 324 15.67 -5.37 7.53
N TYR A 325 16.03 -5.15 8.77
CA TYR A 325 15.11 -5.09 9.90
C TYR A 325 15.23 -3.72 10.54
N ALA A 326 14.11 -3.15 10.94
CA ALA A 326 14.10 -1.94 11.75
C ALA A 326 13.20 -2.17 12.97
N HIS A 327 13.72 -1.85 14.13
CA HIS A 327 13.00 -1.99 15.39
C HIS A 327 12.84 -0.62 16.03
N THR A 328 11.63 -0.33 16.48
CA THR A 328 11.35 0.87 17.25
C THR A 328 10.67 0.50 18.55
N ARG A 329 11.23 0.97 19.65
CA ARG A 329 10.64 0.85 21.00
C ARG A 329 10.26 2.20 21.50
N TYR A 330 9.00 2.33 21.88
CA TYR A 330 8.48 3.55 22.49
C TYR A 330 7.95 3.24 23.87
N GLN A 331 8.32 4.07 24.85
CA GLN A 331 7.82 4.03 26.20
C GLN A 331 7.35 5.40 26.62
N SER A 332 6.24 5.48 27.32
CA SER A 332 5.84 6.73 27.95
C SER A 332 5.20 6.51 29.31
N ILE A 333 5.50 7.43 30.19
CA ILE A 333 4.86 7.59 31.51
C ILE A 333 4.07 8.88 31.48
N ASN A 334 2.82 8.80 31.88
CA ASN A 334 1.96 9.96 32.04
C ASN A 334 1.30 9.90 33.43
N LEU A 335 1.62 10.88 34.28
CA LEU A 335 1.09 10.98 35.61
C LEU A 335 0.51 12.40 35.80
N TYR A 336 -0.77 12.50 36.14
CA TYR A 336 -1.36 13.78 36.46
C TYR A 336 -2.37 13.66 37.59
N SER A 337 -2.55 14.75 38.31
CA SER A 337 -3.43 14.85 39.48
C SER A 337 -4.31 16.07 39.36
N ASN A 338 -5.60 15.90 39.64
CA ASN A 338 -6.61 16.95 39.66
C ASN A 338 -7.23 17.06 41.05
N TYR A 339 -7.21 18.26 41.58
CA TYR A 339 -7.91 18.57 42.83
C TYR A 339 -8.98 19.67 42.61
N LEU A 340 -10.21 19.35 42.98
CA LEU A 340 -11.36 20.27 42.84
C LEU A 340 -11.77 20.80 44.21
N PHE A 341 -11.88 22.11 44.35
CA PHE A 341 -12.36 22.73 45.57
C PHE A 341 -13.16 23.98 45.29
N THR A 342 -14.04 24.35 46.25
CA THR A 342 -14.89 25.52 46.17
C THR A 342 -14.56 26.47 47.33
N LEU A 343 -14.37 27.74 47.03
CA LEU A 343 -14.12 28.80 47.98
C LEU A 343 -15.36 29.68 48.08
N GLY A 344 -15.87 29.88 49.35
CA GLY A 344 -16.97 30.75 49.65
C GLY A 344 -18.27 30.43 48.90
N ASP A 345 -18.52 29.16 48.59
CA ASP A 345 -19.70 28.63 47.88
C ASP A 345 -19.97 29.26 46.50
N LYS A 346 -19.04 30.07 45.99
CA LYS A 346 -19.19 30.83 44.74
C LYS A 346 -18.11 30.56 43.71
N HIS A 347 -16.90 30.20 44.14
CA HIS A 347 -15.75 30.07 43.26
C HIS A 347 -15.27 28.62 43.21
N ASN A 348 -15.43 27.98 42.07
CA ASN A 348 -14.98 26.61 41.83
C ASN A 348 -13.62 26.64 41.19
N PHE A 349 -12.66 25.94 41.77
CA PHE A 349 -11.28 25.80 41.25
C PHE A 349 -10.98 24.35 40.92
N THR A 350 -10.27 24.16 39.83
CA THR A 350 -9.63 22.90 39.48
C THR A 350 -8.14 23.17 39.32
N VAL A 351 -7.34 22.55 40.16
CA VAL A 351 -5.87 22.60 40.05
C VAL A 351 -5.39 21.29 39.49
N MET A 352 -4.58 21.37 38.44
CA MET A 352 -3.97 20.22 37.79
C MET A 352 -2.45 20.35 37.83
N ALA A 353 -1.76 19.25 38.18
CA ALA A 353 -0.33 19.10 38.04
C ALA A 353 -0.04 17.76 37.35
N GLY A 354 0.93 17.73 36.46
CA GLY A 354 1.25 16.53 35.70
C GLY A 354 2.73 16.40 35.36
N TYR A 355 3.13 15.17 35.12
CA TYR A 355 4.45 14.77 34.63
C TYR A 355 4.27 13.83 33.45
N GLN A 356 5.04 14.06 32.37
CA GLN A 356 5.08 13.19 31.22
C GLN A 356 6.53 12.95 30.82
N GLU A 357 6.85 11.69 30.52
CA GLU A 357 8.15 11.30 29.99
C GLU A 357 7.92 10.36 28.81
N GLU A 358 8.73 10.52 27.78
CA GLU A 358 8.71 9.68 26.60
C GLU A 358 10.13 9.29 26.20
N ASN A 359 10.33 8.02 25.87
CA ASN A 359 11.55 7.50 25.30
C ASN A 359 11.26 6.77 24.01
N ASN A 360 12.11 6.95 23.00
CA ASN A 360 11.98 6.36 21.68
C ASN A 360 13.36 5.87 21.21
N ASP A 361 13.51 4.55 21.13
CA ASP A 361 14.73 3.89 20.69
C ASP A 361 14.51 3.31 19.28
N TYR A 362 15.49 3.58 18.40
CA TYR A 362 15.53 3.10 17.02
C TYR A 362 16.77 2.24 16.82
N SER A 363 16.64 1.07 16.19
CA SER A 363 17.72 0.16 15.82
C SER A 363 17.47 -0.54 14.49
#